data_f305a3d8b544a59c27db4b461c7e77be
#
_entry.id   f305a3d8b544a59c27db4b461c7e77be
#
_cell.length_a   1.000
_cell.length_b   1.000
_cell.length_c   1.000
_cell.angle_alpha   90.00
_cell.angle_beta   90.00
_cell.angle_gamma   90.00
#
_symmetry.space_group_name_H-M   'P 1'
#
loop_
_entity.id
_entity.type
_entity.pdbx_description
1 polymer ?
#
loop_
_entity_poly.entity_id
_entity_poly.type
_entity_poly.pdbx_seq_one_letter_code
_entity_poly.pdbx_strand_id
1 'polypeptide(L)'
;MDGNTMLNSYHQISQEEAARMMEKDDGHVIVDVRRQNEYDAGHIPGAILIPNESIRDTQPEALPDQNQIILIYCRSGNRSKQAAQKLSDMGYTNVYEFGGIIDWTGEVMAESK
;
A
#
# COMPACT_ATOMS: atom_id res chain seq x y z
N MET A 1 4.16 18.24 23.19
CA MET A 1 3.99 18.00 22.70
C MET A 1 3.78 17.77 22.03
N ASP A 2 3.55 17.49 21.87
CA ASP A 2 3.31 17.14 21.23
C ASP A 2 2.92 16.69 20.47
N GLY A 3 2.69 16.53 20.59
CA GLY A 3 2.40 15.87 19.96
C GLY A 3 1.86 15.71 19.27
N ASN A 4 1.79 15.74 18.86
CA ASN A 4 1.31 15.52 18.06
C ASN A 4 1.21 15.17 17.29
N THR A 5 1.23 15.02 17.32
CA THR A 5 1.35 14.70 16.62
C THR A 5 1.37 13.83 15.88
N MET A 6 1.87 13.55 15.67
CA MET A 6 2.11 12.68 14.84
C MET A 6 1.37 11.59 14.73
N LEU A 7 0.51 11.73 15.01
CA LEU A 7 -0.46 10.83 15.21
C LEU A 7 -0.76 9.97 14.05
N ASN A 8 -1.07 10.52 12.91
CA ASN A 8 -1.49 9.80 11.72
C ASN A 8 -0.34 9.67 10.76
N SER A 9 0.64 8.90 11.18
CA SER A 9 1.78 8.61 10.33
C SER A 9 1.73 7.18 9.88
N TYR A 10 2.16 6.94 8.65
CA TYR A 10 2.31 5.58 8.17
C TYR A 10 3.70 5.07 8.57
N HIS A 11 3.88 3.76 8.45
CA HIS A 11 5.15 3.11 8.73
C HIS A 11 5.87 2.82 7.41
N GLN A 12 7.14 3.13 7.38
CA GLN A 12 7.99 2.81 6.24
C GLN A 12 8.81 1.57 6.59
N ILE A 13 8.66 0.51 5.81
CA ILE A 13 9.33 -0.76 6.11
C ILE A 13 10.13 -1.21 4.91
N SER A 14 11.06 -2.15 5.13
CA SER A 14 11.83 -2.74 4.06
C SER A 14 10.97 -3.71 3.27
N GLN A 15 11.43 -4.04 2.07
CA GLN A 15 10.74 -5.03 1.25
C GLN A 15 10.83 -6.42 1.85
N GLU A 16 11.93 -6.70 2.57
CA GLU A 16 12.05 -7.96 3.30
C GLU A 16 11.02 -8.08 4.38
N GLU A 17 10.80 -7.01 5.12
CA GLU A 17 9.79 -7.00 6.17
C GLU A 17 8.40 -7.15 5.56
N ALA A 18 8.15 -6.46 4.46
CA ALA A 18 6.86 -6.57 3.76
C ALA A 18 6.61 -8.01 3.34
N ALA A 19 7.64 -8.66 2.79
CA ALA A 19 7.51 -10.05 2.35
C ALA A 19 7.15 -10.97 3.52
N ARG A 20 7.78 -10.75 4.68
CA ARG A 20 7.46 -11.54 5.88
C ARG A 20 6.02 -11.31 6.32
N MET A 21 5.57 -10.06 6.27
CA MET A 21 4.19 -9.74 6.66
C MET A 21 3.18 -10.37 5.71
N MET A 22 3.53 -10.46 4.43
CA MET A 22 2.65 -11.08 3.44
C MET A 22 2.45 -12.57 3.66
N GLU A 23 3.37 -13.22 4.36
CA GLU A 23 3.26 -14.65 4.62
C GLU A 23 2.29 -14.96 5.74
N LYS A 24 1.84 -13.96 6.49
CA LYS A 24 0.97 -14.18 7.63
C LYS A 24 -0.49 -14.16 7.22
N ASP A 25 -1.27 -14.99 7.88
CA ASP A 25 -2.71 -15.05 7.66
C ASP A 25 -3.39 -14.14 8.69
N ASP A 26 -3.26 -12.84 8.48
CA ASP A 26 -3.69 -11.84 9.45
C ASP A 26 -4.69 -10.85 8.87
N GLY A 27 -5.24 -11.15 7.69
CA GLY A 27 -6.22 -10.28 7.07
C GLY A 27 -5.62 -9.07 6.38
N HIS A 28 -4.31 -9.06 6.15
CA HIS A 28 -3.67 -7.93 5.48
C HIS A 28 -4.15 -7.80 4.05
N VAL A 29 -4.01 -6.59 3.52
CA VAL A 29 -4.29 -6.32 2.11
C VAL A 29 -3.06 -5.65 1.51
N ILE A 30 -2.72 -6.04 0.29
CA ILE A 30 -1.61 -5.46 -0.47
C ILE A 30 -2.22 -4.51 -1.50
N VAL A 31 -1.76 -3.27 -1.51
CA VAL A 31 -2.34 -2.24 -2.37
C VAL A 31 -1.29 -1.69 -3.33
N ASP A 32 -1.59 -1.78 -4.61
CA ASP A 32 -0.79 -1.20 -5.68
C ASP A 32 -1.43 0.14 -6.02
N VAL A 33 -0.69 1.24 -5.85
CA VAL A 33 -1.26 2.57 -6.06
C VAL A 33 -0.79 3.19 -7.38
N ARG A 34 -0.33 2.35 -8.31
CA ARG A 34 0.06 2.79 -9.64
C ARG A 34 -1.18 2.92 -10.53
N ARG A 35 -0.97 3.05 -11.82
CA ARG A 35 -2.08 3.13 -12.77
C ARG A 35 -2.46 1.75 -13.25
N GLN A 36 -3.64 1.68 -13.86
CA GLN A 36 -4.20 0.41 -14.35
C GLN A 36 -3.24 -0.29 -15.33
N ASN A 37 -2.67 0.45 -16.26
CA ASN A 37 -1.78 -0.17 -17.25
C ASN A 37 -0.51 -0.73 -16.62
N GLU A 38 -0.02 -0.08 -15.55
CA GLU A 38 1.14 -0.58 -14.83
C GLU A 38 0.79 -1.86 -14.07
N TYR A 39 -0.36 -1.85 -13.42
CA TYR A 39 -0.84 -3.01 -12.67
C TYR A 39 -1.02 -4.21 -13.60
N ASP A 40 -1.62 -3.97 -14.76
CA ASP A 40 -1.88 -5.05 -15.73
C ASP A 40 -0.58 -5.65 -16.26
N ALA A 41 0.44 -4.83 -16.42
CA ALA A 41 1.73 -5.29 -16.94
C ALA A 41 2.49 -6.15 -15.92
N GLY A 42 2.20 -5.99 -14.65
CA GLY A 42 2.84 -6.79 -13.61
C GLY A 42 2.59 -6.21 -12.24
N HIS A 43 2.16 -7.04 -11.31
CA HIS A 43 1.92 -6.61 -9.93
C HIS A 43 2.25 -7.74 -8.97
N ILE A 44 2.40 -7.41 -7.71
CA ILE A 44 2.66 -8.41 -6.67
C ILE A 44 1.41 -9.28 -6.51
N PRO A 45 1.56 -10.62 -6.49
CA PRO A 45 0.39 -11.51 -6.39
C PRO A 45 -0.46 -11.15 -5.17
N GLY A 46 -1.76 -11.08 -5.39
CA GLY A 46 -2.70 -10.74 -4.33
C GLY A 46 -2.94 -9.25 -4.15
N ALA A 47 -2.17 -8.41 -4.81
CA ALA A 47 -2.35 -6.97 -4.68
C ALA A 47 -3.62 -6.52 -5.38
N ILE A 48 -4.31 -5.57 -4.76
CA ILE A 48 -5.45 -4.91 -5.40
C ILE A 48 -5.02 -3.53 -5.85
N LEU A 49 -5.65 -3.04 -6.89
CA LEU A 49 -5.30 -1.74 -7.46
C LEU A 49 -6.18 -0.65 -6.88
N ILE A 50 -5.54 0.35 -6.26
CA ILE A 50 -6.21 1.57 -5.85
C ILE A 50 -5.28 2.71 -6.24
N PRO A 51 -5.45 3.30 -7.42
CA PRO A 51 -4.50 4.32 -7.89
C PRO A 51 -4.39 5.49 -6.92
N ASN A 52 -3.19 6.00 -6.74
CA ASN A 52 -2.94 7.09 -5.82
C ASN A 52 -3.87 8.28 -6.07
N GLU A 53 -4.08 8.62 -7.35
CA GLU A 53 -4.90 9.78 -7.67
C GLU A 53 -6.38 9.57 -7.35
N SER A 54 -6.80 8.32 -7.12
CA SER A 54 -8.18 8.06 -6.72
C SER A 54 -8.39 8.16 -5.21
N ILE A 55 -7.31 8.19 -4.45
CA ILE A 55 -7.39 8.32 -2.99
C ILE A 55 -7.46 9.80 -2.67
N ARG A 56 -8.60 10.23 -2.21
CA ARG A 56 -8.82 11.65 -1.93
C ARG A 56 -9.22 11.83 -0.49
N ASP A 57 -10.39 12.36 -0.24
CA ASP A 57 -10.81 12.67 1.12
C ASP A 57 -11.91 11.74 1.62
N THR A 58 -12.28 10.74 0.81
CA THR A 58 -13.23 9.73 1.27
C THR A 58 -12.55 8.37 1.30
N GLN A 59 -12.97 7.57 2.24
CA GLN A 59 -12.42 6.24 2.44
C GLN A 59 -12.69 5.36 1.21
N PRO A 60 -11.66 4.71 0.66
CA PRO A 60 -11.87 3.79 -0.46
C PRO A 60 -12.77 2.62 -0.08
N GLU A 61 -13.69 2.27 -0.96
CA GLU A 61 -14.61 1.16 -0.72
C GLU A 61 -13.90 -0.16 -0.50
N ALA A 62 -12.78 -0.34 -1.18
CA ALA A 62 -12.01 -1.59 -1.07
C ALA A 62 -11.29 -1.72 0.26
N LEU A 63 -11.25 -0.67 1.06
CA LEU A 63 -10.57 -0.65 2.36
C LEU A 63 -11.55 -0.25 3.44
N PRO A 64 -12.53 -1.12 3.75
CA PRO A 64 -13.58 -0.75 4.71
C PRO A 64 -13.14 -0.74 6.16
N ASP A 65 -12.08 -1.47 6.49
CA ASP A 65 -11.62 -1.62 7.88
C ASP A 65 -10.41 -0.75 8.11
N GLN A 66 -10.55 0.31 8.90
CA GLN A 66 -9.48 1.24 9.14
C GLN A 66 -8.36 0.67 10.02
N ASN A 67 -8.60 -0.47 10.65
CA ASN A 67 -7.57 -1.12 11.47
C ASN A 67 -6.90 -2.28 10.78
N GLN A 68 -7.28 -2.56 9.56
CA GLN A 68 -6.71 -3.62 8.74
C GLN A 68 -5.25 -3.27 8.40
N ILE A 69 -4.41 -4.29 8.33
CA ILE A 69 -3.02 -4.09 7.91
C ILE A 69 -2.99 -3.85 6.41
N ILE A 70 -2.43 -2.72 6.00
CA ILE A 70 -2.38 -2.32 4.60
C ILE A 70 -0.92 -2.19 4.20
N LEU A 71 -0.52 -2.95 3.18
CA LEU A 71 0.84 -2.93 2.64
C LEU A 71 0.79 -2.25 1.29
N ILE A 72 1.48 -1.11 1.15
CA ILE A 72 1.34 -0.23 -0.01
C ILE A 72 2.65 -0.11 -0.76
N TYR A 73 2.58 -0.19 -2.08
CA TYR A 73 3.73 0.04 -2.94
C TYR A 73 3.31 0.75 -4.23
N CYS A 74 4.32 1.28 -4.95
CA CYS A 74 4.09 1.82 -6.28
C CYS A 74 5.23 1.38 -7.18
N ARG A 75 5.68 2.21 -8.13
CA ARG A 75 6.78 1.83 -8.99
C ARG A 75 8.13 2.06 -8.33
N SER A 76 8.33 3.26 -7.80
CA SER A 76 9.62 3.65 -7.21
C SER A 76 9.52 4.23 -5.81
N GLY A 77 8.31 4.30 -5.25
CA GLY A 77 8.12 4.73 -3.86
C GLY A 77 7.48 6.09 -3.68
N ASN A 78 7.40 6.93 -4.70
CA ASN A 78 6.87 8.29 -4.53
C ASN A 78 5.36 8.31 -4.34
N ARG A 79 4.63 7.63 -5.23
CA ARG A 79 3.17 7.60 -5.14
C ARG A 79 2.70 6.85 -3.90
N SER A 80 3.44 5.79 -3.52
CA SER A 80 3.06 5.00 -2.35
C SER A 80 3.19 5.79 -1.07
N LYS A 81 4.19 6.67 -0.97
CA LYS A 81 4.32 7.52 0.21
C LYS A 81 3.17 8.52 0.29
N GLN A 82 2.77 9.08 -0.85
CA GLN A 82 1.63 10.00 -0.88
C GLN A 82 0.34 9.26 -0.50
N ALA A 83 0.13 8.08 -1.05
CA ALA A 83 -1.07 7.31 -0.77
C ALA A 83 -1.11 6.90 0.70
N ALA A 84 0.02 6.47 1.24
CA ALA A 84 0.10 6.04 2.63
C ALA A 84 -0.24 7.20 3.56
N GLN A 85 0.26 8.40 3.26
CA GLN A 85 -0.05 9.56 4.08
C GLN A 85 -1.53 9.91 4.01
N LYS A 86 -2.11 9.86 2.82
CA LYS A 86 -3.54 10.14 2.66
C LYS A 86 -4.38 9.19 3.49
N LEU A 87 -4.04 7.90 3.46
CA LEU A 87 -4.80 6.91 4.22
C LEU A 87 -4.63 7.11 5.71
N SER A 88 -3.41 7.41 6.15
CA SER A 88 -3.18 7.68 7.56
C SER A 88 -3.96 8.91 8.02
N ASP A 89 -4.03 9.93 7.18
CA ASP A 89 -4.80 11.14 7.50
C ASP A 89 -6.29 10.86 7.60
N MET A 90 -6.77 9.83 6.92
CA MET A 90 -8.18 9.43 6.99
C MET A 90 -8.50 8.59 8.22
N GLY A 91 -7.50 8.19 8.99
CA GLY A 91 -7.72 7.39 10.18
C GLY A 91 -7.34 5.93 10.09
N TYR A 92 -6.74 5.50 8.98
CA TYR A 92 -6.23 4.14 8.89
C TYR A 92 -5.02 4.01 9.83
N THR A 93 -5.01 2.98 10.65
CA THR A 93 -4.07 2.88 11.75
C THR A 93 -2.89 1.97 11.49
N ASN A 94 -2.96 1.11 10.48
CA ASN A 94 -1.91 0.12 10.22
C ASN A 94 -1.46 0.17 8.76
N VAL A 95 -0.87 1.31 8.38
CA VAL A 95 -0.45 1.55 7.00
C VAL A 95 1.07 1.37 6.91
N TYR A 96 1.50 0.46 6.04
CA TYR A 96 2.92 0.11 5.86
C TYR A 96 3.30 0.31 4.40
N GLU A 97 4.24 1.21 4.15
CA GLU A 97 4.69 1.53 2.81
C GLU A 97 6.06 0.90 2.59
N PHE A 98 6.25 0.18 1.47
CA PHE A 98 7.50 -0.55 1.30
C PHE A 98 8.20 -0.29 -0.04
N GLY A 99 7.95 0.86 -0.67
CA GLY A 99 8.75 1.30 -1.80
C GLY A 99 8.17 0.96 -3.14
N GLY A 100 9.02 0.46 -4.04
CA GLY A 100 8.60 0.29 -5.41
C GLY A 100 8.85 -1.11 -5.95
N ILE A 101 8.00 -1.49 -6.90
CA ILE A 101 8.08 -2.81 -7.53
C ILE A 101 9.39 -2.98 -8.32
N ILE A 102 10.03 -1.86 -8.71
CA ILE A 102 11.31 -1.97 -9.43
C ILE A 102 12.41 -2.60 -8.58
N ASP A 103 12.27 -2.52 -7.26
CA ASP A 103 13.24 -3.12 -6.34
C ASP A 103 12.75 -4.45 -5.77
N TRP A 104 11.56 -4.88 -6.15
CA TRP A 104 10.95 -6.08 -5.58
C TRP A 104 11.60 -7.33 -6.16
N THR A 105 12.06 -8.22 -5.30
CA THR A 105 12.71 -9.45 -5.73
C THR A 105 11.79 -10.65 -5.65
N GLY A 106 10.59 -10.46 -5.14
CA GLY A 106 9.62 -11.55 -5.07
C GLY A 106 8.87 -11.73 -6.37
N GLU A 107 7.84 -12.51 -6.28
CA GLU A 107 7.04 -12.87 -7.45
C GLU A 107 6.23 -11.70 -7.98
N VAL A 108 6.09 -11.63 -9.29
CA VAL A 108 5.26 -10.62 -9.97
C VAL A 108 4.44 -11.36 -11.01
N MET A 109 3.16 -11.02 -11.10
CA MET A 109 2.31 -11.64 -12.10
C MET A 109 1.63 -10.58 -12.94
N ALA A 110 1.43 -10.88 -14.21
CA ALA A 110 0.74 -10.01 -15.13
C ALA A 110 -0.69 -10.46 -15.31
N GLU A 111 -1.57 -9.51 -15.65
CA GLU A 111 -2.93 -9.86 -16.00
C GLU A 111 -2.93 -10.60 -17.32
N SER A 112 -3.59 -11.73 -17.35
CA SER A 112 -3.68 -12.46 -18.61
C SER A 112 -4.92 -12.02 -19.36
N LYS A 113 -4.88 -12.28 -20.65
CA LYS A 113 -5.96 -11.85 -21.52
C LYS A 113 -6.84 -12.97 -21.90
#